data_be56b897560091c19ec2b876e9b8d16f
#
_entry.id   be56b897560091c19ec2b876e9b8d16f
#
_cell.length_a   1.000
_cell.length_b   1.000
_cell.length_c   1.000
_cell.angle_alpha   90.00
_cell.angle_beta   90.00
_cell.angle_gamma   90.00
#
_symmetry.space_group_name_H-M   'P 1'
#
loop_
_entity.id
_entity.type
_entity.pdbx_description
1 polymer ?
#
loop_
_entity_poly.entity_id
_entity_poly.type
_entity_poly.pdbx_seq_one_letter_code
_entity_poly.pdbx_strand_id
1 'polypeptide(L)'
;GGLDHVLASGEDINVLVLDTEVYSNTGGQSSKSTPAAAIAKFAAAGKKTKKKDLGMIAVSYGYIYVAQIALGADMNQAVKAIHEAESYPGPSLIIAYAPCINHGIKAGMGEASAEQKAAVECGYWCNWRYDPRLLDAGKNPFHLDSREPKGDFRKFLLGEVRYASLQKLFPQEAEALFEKTEKDARARRQSYVRMQKSFDLEMQEHQAAAEQR
;
A
#
# COMPACT_ATOMS: atom_id res chain seq x y z
N GLY A 1 -10.95 15.85 -2.02
CA GLY A 1 -10.94 16.92 -1.07
C GLY A 1 -9.57 17.52 -0.83
N GLY A 2 -9.25 17.85 0.43
CA GLY A 2 -8.03 18.60 0.76
C GLY A 2 -6.72 18.00 0.25
N LEU A 3 -6.51 16.69 0.40
CA LEU A 3 -5.29 16.03 -0.11
C LEU A 3 -5.18 16.15 -1.64
N ASP A 4 -6.27 15.96 -2.35
CA ASP A 4 -6.32 16.09 -3.81
C ASP A 4 -5.92 17.51 -4.24
N HIS A 5 -6.45 18.53 -3.58
CA HIS A 5 -6.08 19.93 -3.81
C HIS A 5 -4.59 20.20 -3.57
N VAL A 6 -4.04 19.68 -2.46
CA VAL A 6 -2.60 19.83 -2.14
C VAL A 6 -1.73 19.17 -3.20
N LEU A 7 -2.05 17.93 -3.61
CA LEU A 7 -1.29 17.22 -4.63
C LEU A 7 -1.39 17.90 -6.00
N ALA A 8 -2.55 18.48 -6.32
CA ALA A 8 -2.78 19.19 -7.59
C ALA A 8 -2.12 20.58 -7.63
N SER A 9 -1.67 21.14 -6.51
CA SER A 9 -1.06 22.48 -6.46
C SER A 9 0.28 22.58 -7.17
N GLY A 10 1.03 21.47 -7.30
CA GLY A 10 2.38 21.45 -7.83
C GLY A 10 3.44 22.01 -6.89
N GLU A 11 3.06 22.41 -5.68
CA GLU A 11 3.98 22.95 -4.68
C GLU A 11 4.94 21.87 -4.16
N ASP A 12 6.15 22.29 -3.82
CA ASP A 12 7.17 21.41 -3.20
C ASP A 12 6.78 21.10 -1.75
N ILE A 13 6.05 20.02 -1.58
CA ILE A 13 5.53 19.60 -0.28
C ILE A 13 5.58 18.07 -0.12
N ASN A 14 6.05 17.63 1.03
CA ASN A 14 6.07 16.22 1.41
C ASN A 14 4.86 15.86 2.28
N VAL A 15 4.04 14.91 1.83
CA VAL A 15 2.89 14.40 2.56
C VAL A 15 3.17 12.97 3.03
N LEU A 16 3.23 12.76 4.35
CA LEU A 16 3.31 11.43 4.95
C LEU A 16 1.93 10.99 5.44
N VAL A 17 1.42 9.92 4.86
CA VAL A 17 0.18 9.26 5.29
C VAL A 17 0.51 8.06 6.16
N LEU A 18 0.13 8.08 7.42
CA LEU A 18 0.14 6.90 8.29
C LEU A 18 -1.15 6.11 8.04
N ASP A 19 -1.06 5.06 7.23
CA ASP A 19 -2.21 4.23 6.88
C ASP A 19 -2.52 3.23 7.99
N THR A 20 -3.34 3.66 8.93
CA THR A 20 -3.86 2.82 10.03
C THR A 20 -5.10 2.01 9.62
N GLU A 21 -5.52 2.09 8.37
CA GLU A 21 -6.63 1.35 7.77
C GLU A 21 -8.01 1.55 8.44
N VAL A 22 -8.09 2.43 9.41
CA VAL A 22 -9.32 2.88 10.10
C VAL A 22 -9.18 4.34 10.51
N TYR A 23 -10.27 4.98 10.94
CA TYR A 23 -10.19 6.26 11.65
C TYR A 23 -9.76 5.98 13.10
N SER A 24 -8.44 5.91 13.36
CA SER A 24 -7.91 5.44 14.65
C SER A 24 -8.17 6.40 15.80
N ASN A 25 -7.98 7.72 15.62
CA ASN A 25 -8.17 8.72 16.67
C ASN A 25 -9.60 8.76 17.21
N THR A 26 -10.60 8.61 16.35
CA THR A 26 -12.02 8.67 16.73
C THR A 26 -12.55 7.32 17.22
N GLY A 27 -11.72 6.28 17.23
CA GLY A 27 -12.01 5.00 17.87
C GLY A 27 -12.35 3.85 16.92
N GLY A 28 -11.75 3.81 15.73
CA GLY A 28 -11.74 2.63 14.87
C GLY A 28 -12.93 2.48 13.93
N GLN A 29 -13.44 3.59 13.39
CA GLN A 29 -14.48 3.54 12.36
C GLN A 29 -13.91 3.07 11.02
N SER A 30 -14.73 2.36 10.26
CA SER A 30 -14.40 1.93 8.90
C SER A 30 -14.16 3.13 7.99
N SER A 31 -13.04 3.11 7.28
CA SER A 31 -12.66 4.12 6.28
C SER A 31 -12.63 3.52 4.87
N LYS A 32 -12.29 4.33 3.87
CA LYS A 32 -12.02 3.84 2.50
C LYS A 32 -10.74 3.00 2.44
N SER A 33 -9.83 3.19 3.40
CA SER A 33 -8.60 2.41 3.52
C SER A 33 -8.78 1.07 4.24
N THR A 34 -9.89 0.85 4.93
CA THR A 34 -10.18 -0.41 5.62
C THR A 34 -10.31 -1.54 4.59
N PRO A 35 -9.55 -2.65 4.72
CA PRO A 35 -9.65 -3.79 3.82
C PRO A 35 -10.98 -4.55 3.97
N ALA A 36 -11.32 -5.35 2.98
CA ALA A 36 -12.43 -6.30 3.12
C ALA A 36 -12.16 -7.25 4.30
N ALA A 37 -13.19 -7.84 4.87
CA ALA A 37 -13.19 -8.70 6.05
C ALA A 37 -12.83 -8.03 7.39
N ALA A 38 -12.12 -6.89 7.42
CA ALA A 38 -11.78 -6.24 8.67
C ALA A 38 -13.04 -5.76 9.41
N ILE A 39 -13.20 -6.18 10.66
CA ILE A 39 -14.20 -5.61 11.58
C ILE A 39 -13.74 -4.22 11.99
N ALA A 40 -14.65 -3.27 11.93
CA ALA A 40 -14.47 -1.90 12.41
C ALA A 40 -15.83 -1.33 12.85
N LYS A 41 -15.85 -0.20 13.55
CA LYS A 41 -17.12 0.50 13.80
C LYS A 41 -17.77 0.85 12.43
N PHE A 42 -19.06 0.65 12.31
CA PHE A 42 -19.85 0.71 11.07
C PHE A 42 -19.56 -0.42 10.05
N ALA A 43 -18.79 -1.44 10.43
CA ALA A 43 -18.55 -2.65 9.66
C ALA A 43 -18.43 -3.86 10.60
N ALA A 44 -19.44 -4.09 11.44
CA ALA A 44 -19.46 -5.11 12.48
C ALA A 44 -19.36 -6.55 11.93
N ALA A 45 -19.95 -6.82 10.77
CA ALA A 45 -19.85 -8.11 10.06
C ALA A 45 -18.75 -8.11 8.98
N GLY A 46 -17.67 -7.37 9.21
CA GLY A 46 -16.57 -7.19 8.28
C GLY A 46 -16.91 -6.27 7.10
N LYS A 47 -15.95 -5.47 6.67
CA LYS A 47 -16.14 -4.61 5.50
C LYS A 47 -16.32 -5.44 4.24
N LYS A 48 -17.27 -5.08 3.39
CA LYS A 48 -17.61 -5.82 2.16
C LYS A 48 -16.83 -5.35 0.93
N THR A 49 -16.37 -4.09 0.92
CA THR A 49 -15.68 -3.49 -0.23
C THR A 49 -14.16 -3.54 -0.05
N LYS A 50 -13.42 -3.58 -1.16
CA LYS A 50 -11.97 -3.55 -1.16
C LYS A 50 -11.40 -2.23 -0.64
N LYS A 51 -10.17 -2.27 -0.18
CA LYS A 51 -9.36 -1.10 0.20
C LYS A 51 -9.15 -0.18 -1.00
N LYS A 52 -9.28 1.13 -0.77
CA LYS A 52 -8.90 2.18 -1.74
C LYS A 52 -7.39 2.13 -1.96
N ASP A 53 -6.95 2.19 -3.19
CA ASP A 53 -5.54 2.35 -3.54
C ASP A 53 -5.21 3.83 -3.72
N LEU A 54 -4.80 4.47 -2.62
CA LEU A 54 -4.49 5.90 -2.62
C LEU A 54 -3.23 6.21 -3.45
N GLY A 55 -2.25 5.31 -3.42
CA GLY A 55 -1.01 5.48 -4.17
C GLY A 55 -1.26 5.51 -5.68
N MET A 56 -2.05 4.59 -6.20
CA MET A 56 -2.38 4.58 -7.64
C MET A 56 -3.21 5.79 -8.07
N ILE A 57 -4.05 6.33 -7.20
CA ILE A 57 -4.74 7.60 -7.47
C ILE A 57 -3.73 8.74 -7.60
N ALA A 58 -2.74 8.81 -6.72
CA ALA A 58 -1.69 9.83 -6.79
C ALA A 58 -0.77 9.64 -8.02
N VAL A 59 -0.39 8.41 -8.36
CA VAL A 59 0.39 8.11 -9.58
C VAL A 59 -0.32 8.61 -10.84
N SER A 60 -1.65 8.61 -10.88
CA SER A 60 -2.43 9.07 -12.05
C SER A 60 -2.27 10.55 -12.38
N TYR A 61 -1.74 11.38 -11.47
CA TYR A 61 -1.34 12.76 -11.77
C TYR A 61 -0.13 12.85 -12.72
N GLY A 62 0.73 11.84 -12.73
CA GLY A 62 1.91 11.76 -13.58
C GLY A 62 3.13 12.53 -13.10
N TYR A 63 2.95 13.59 -12.30
CA TYR A 63 4.01 14.48 -11.81
C TYR A 63 4.22 14.46 -10.30
N ILE A 64 3.66 13.50 -9.59
CA ILE A 64 3.78 13.37 -8.14
C ILE A 64 4.73 12.22 -7.83
N TYR A 65 5.73 12.46 -6.97
CA TYR A 65 6.48 11.35 -6.39
C TYR A 65 5.58 10.58 -5.42
N VAL A 66 5.52 9.26 -5.57
CA VAL A 66 4.68 8.42 -4.70
C VAL A 66 5.47 7.22 -4.19
N ALA A 67 5.38 6.95 -2.89
CA ALA A 67 5.97 5.75 -2.30
C ALA A 67 4.99 5.07 -1.35
N GLN A 68 5.05 3.75 -1.33
CA GLN A 68 4.37 2.91 -0.34
C GLN A 68 5.42 2.14 0.44
N ILE A 69 5.41 2.28 1.76
CA ILE A 69 6.45 1.76 2.65
C ILE A 69 5.89 0.96 3.82
N ALA A 70 6.68 0.05 4.34
CA ALA A 70 6.48 -0.62 5.62
C ALA A 70 7.84 -0.71 6.33
N LEU A 71 8.07 0.17 7.30
CA LEU A 71 9.37 0.34 7.95
C LEU A 71 9.91 -0.96 8.56
N GLY A 72 9.03 -1.73 9.22
CA GLY A 72 9.40 -3.01 9.84
C GLY A 72 9.71 -4.12 8.82
N ALA A 73 9.29 -3.98 7.56
CA ALA A 73 9.59 -4.93 6.50
C ALA A 73 10.93 -4.64 5.81
N ASP A 74 11.19 -3.36 5.51
CA ASP A 74 12.42 -2.91 4.85
C ASP A 74 12.72 -1.46 5.22
N MET A 75 13.59 -1.28 6.20
CA MET A 75 14.01 0.04 6.67
C MET A 75 14.82 0.80 5.60
N ASN A 76 15.64 0.09 4.81
CA ASN A 76 16.44 0.74 3.79
C ASN A 76 15.56 1.30 2.67
N GLN A 77 14.53 0.54 2.25
CA GLN A 77 13.54 1.02 1.29
C GLN A 77 12.79 2.25 1.83
N ALA A 78 12.39 2.23 3.09
CA ALA A 78 11.68 3.35 3.70
C ALA A 78 12.55 4.62 3.76
N VAL A 79 13.81 4.51 4.19
CA VAL A 79 14.77 5.63 4.23
C VAL A 79 15.03 6.16 2.81
N LYS A 80 15.21 5.26 1.84
CA LYS A 80 15.40 5.64 0.44
C LYS A 80 14.18 6.40 -0.11
N ALA A 81 12.98 5.93 0.15
CA ALA A 81 11.74 6.57 -0.28
C ALA A 81 11.58 7.99 0.31
N ILE A 82 11.92 8.16 1.58
CA ILE A 82 11.89 9.48 2.25
C ILE A 82 12.93 10.42 1.61
N HIS A 83 14.15 9.96 1.40
CA HIS A 83 15.20 10.77 0.78
C HIS A 83 14.86 11.17 -0.68
N GLU A 84 14.29 10.24 -1.45
CA GLU A 84 13.81 10.53 -2.81
C GLU A 84 12.69 11.58 -2.80
N ALA A 85 11.73 11.46 -1.87
CA ALA A 85 10.64 12.42 -1.68
C ALA A 85 11.16 13.81 -1.29
N GLU A 86 12.11 13.89 -0.36
CA GLU A 86 12.72 15.15 0.09
C GLU A 86 13.49 15.85 -1.04
N SER A 87 14.13 15.09 -1.92
CA SER A 87 14.86 15.62 -3.07
C SER A 87 13.98 15.91 -4.30
N TYR A 88 12.70 15.56 -4.26
CA TYR A 88 11.77 15.75 -5.37
C TYR A 88 11.29 17.22 -5.42
N PRO A 89 11.46 17.94 -6.54
CA PRO A 89 11.08 19.36 -6.63
C PRO A 89 9.59 19.53 -6.97
N GLY A 90 8.72 19.03 -6.12
CA GLY A 90 7.28 19.06 -6.31
C GLY A 90 6.55 18.25 -5.24
N PRO A 91 5.24 18.03 -5.37
CA PRO A 91 4.48 17.31 -4.37
C PRO A 91 4.88 15.84 -4.30
N SER A 92 5.10 15.33 -3.09
CA SER A 92 5.36 13.93 -2.85
C SER A 92 4.40 13.34 -1.82
N LEU A 93 4.06 12.07 -2.01
CA LEU A 93 3.16 11.31 -1.15
C LEU A 93 3.82 10.01 -0.72
N ILE A 94 4.06 9.86 0.58
CA ILE A 94 4.54 8.62 1.18
C ILE A 94 3.40 7.99 1.98
N ILE A 95 3.07 6.74 1.69
CA ILE A 95 2.03 5.98 2.38
C ILE A 95 2.73 4.89 3.21
N ALA A 96 2.73 5.06 4.52
CA ALA A 96 3.35 4.13 5.47
C ALA A 96 2.28 3.22 6.09
N TYR A 97 2.46 1.90 6.00
CA TYR A 97 1.64 0.96 6.76
C TYR A 97 1.88 1.15 8.25
N ALA A 98 0.84 1.50 8.99
CA ALA A 98 0.93 1.87 10.39
C ALA A 98 -0.11 1.08 11.23
N PRO A 99 0.20 -0.17 11.64
CA PRO A 99 -0.67 -0.92 12.53
C PRO A 99 -0.97 -0.12 13.81
N CYS A 100 -2.22 -0.06 14.21
CA CYS A 100 -2.68 0.60 15.43
C CYS A 100 -3.40 -0.38 16.35
N ILE A 101 -3.80 0.07 17.54
CA ILE A 101 -4.50 -0.77 18.52
C ILE A 101 -5.78 -1.40 17.97
N ASN A 102 -6.43 -0.77 16.98
CA ASN A 102 -7.65 -1.29 16.36
C ASN A 102 -7.41 -2.51 15.44
N HIS A 103 -6.16 -2.79 15.04
CA HIS A 103 -5.81 -4.05 14.38
C HIS A 103 -5.97 -5.23 15.34
N GLY A 104 -5.61 -4.99 16.62
CA GLY A 104 -5.63 -6.04 17.63
C GLY A 104 -4.60 -7.12 17.34
N ILE A 105 -3.33 -6.72 17.16
CA ILE A 105 -2.21 -7.66 16.98
C ILE A 105 -2.17 -8.59 18.20
N LYS A 106 -2.42 -9.89 18.01
CA LYS A 106 -2.48 -10.84 19.11
C LYS A 106 -1.18 -10.98 19.87
N ALA A 107 -0.06 -10.83 19.20
CA ALA A 107 1.27 -10.81 19.81
C ALA A 107 1.56 -9.53 20.60
N GLY A 108 0.68 -8.52 20.52
CA GLY A 108 0.81 -7.22 21.17
C GLY A 108 1.39 -6.13 20.27
N MET A 109 1.14 -4.87 20.61
CA MET A 109 1.60 -3.71 19.83
C MET A 109 3.12 -3.57 19.77
N GLY A 110 3.88 -4.15 20.71
CA GLY A 110 5.34 -4.22 20.66
C GLY A 110 5.87 -4.94 19.42
N GLU A 111 5.06 -5.82 18.82
CA GLU A 111 5.38 -6.59 17.62
C GLU A 111 4.92 -5.90 16.32
N ALA A 112 4.59 -4.61 16.36
CA ALA A 112 4.09 -3.88 15.18
C ALA A 112 5.06 -3.91 13.98
N SER A 113 6.36 -3.89 14.23
CA SER A 113 7.38 -4.03 13.17
C SER A 113 7.40 -5.43 12.54
N ALA A 114 7.25 -6.48 13.37
CA ALA A 114 7.13 -7.85 12.88
C ALA A 114 5.83 -8.04 12.09
N GLU A 115 4.74 -7.41 12.50
CA GLU A 115 3.46 -7.40 11.80
C GLU A 115 3.58 -6.74 10.43
N GLN A 116 4.26 -5.59 10.33
CA GLN A 116 4.55 -4.93 9.05
C GLN A 116 5.35 -5.85 8.11
N LYS A 117 6.35 -6.55 8.66
CA LYS A 117 7.14 -7.53 7.90
C LYS A 117 6.27 -8.68 7.39
N ALA A 118 5.47 -9.28 8.26
CA ALA A 118 4.56 -10.37 7.90
C ALA A 118 3.55 -9.95 6.83
N ALA A 119 3.03 -8.71 6.90
CA ALA A 119 2.12 -8.14 5.91
C ALA A 119 2.76 -8.07 4.51
N VAL A 120 4.03 -7.66 4.43
CA VAL A 120 4.75 -7.61 3.15
C VAL A 120 5.10 -9.02 2.66
N GLU A 121 5.59 -9.90 3.55
CA GLU A 121 5.96 -11.27 3.20
C GLU A 121 4.80 -12.11 2.69
N CYS A 122 3.58 -11.90 3.17
CA CYS A 122 2.39 -12.60 2.69
C CYS A 122 1.67 -11.90 1.51
N GLY A 123 2.12 -10.71 1.11
CA GLY A 123 1.52 -9.95 0.02
C GLY A 123 0.26 -9.16 0.39
N TYR A 124 -0.03 -9.03 1.68
CA TYR A 124 -1.08 -8.14 2.16
C TYR A 124 -0.73 -6.66 1.92
N TRP A 125 0.53 -6.29 2.09
CA TRP A 125 1.09 -5.00 1.78
C TRP A 125 2.20 -5.13 0.74
N CYS A 126 2.44 -4.08 -0.08
CA CYS A 126 3.52 -4.01 -1.05
C CYS A 126 4.28 -2.71 -0.88
N ASN A 127 5.60 -2.78 -0.79
CA ASN A 127 6.48 -1.63 -0.87
C ASN A 127 6.82 -1.35 -2.33
N TRP A 128 6.68 -0.10 -2.76
CA TRP A 128 6.98 0.35 -4.11
C TRP A 128 7.22 1.85 -4.14
N ARG A 129 7.83 2.36 -5.21
CA ARG A 129 8.10 3.77 -5.44
C ARG A 129 7.80 4.15 -6.90
N TYR A 130 7.33 5.35 -7.09
CA TYR A 130 7.13 5.98 -8.40
C TYR A 130 7.81 7.35 -8.39
N ASP A 131 8.82 7.53 -9.23
CA ASP A 131 9.58 8.77 -9.38
C ASP A 131 9.44 9.30 -10.82
N PRO A 132 8.63 10.33 -11.07
CA PRO A 132 8.41 10.87 -12.40
C PRO A 132 9.69 11.36 -13.09
N ARG A 133 10.72 11.79 -12.34
CA ARG A 133 12.00 12.26 -12.89
C ARG A 133 12.72 11.20 -13.74
N LEU A 134 12.44 9.93 -13.45
CA LEU A 134 13.06 8.82 -14.18
C LEU A 134 12.55 8.72 -15.63
N LEU A 135 11.33 9.20 -15.91
CA LEU A 135 10.80 9.27 -17.29
C LEU A 135 11.68 10.15 -18.17
N ASP A 136 12.04 11.35 -17.69
CA ASP A 136 12.91 12.28 -18.42
C ASP A 136 14.32 11.70 -18.63
N ALA A 137 14.75 10.82 -17.74
CA ALA A 137 16.02 10.09 -17.84
C ALA A 137 15.94 8.81 -18.70
N GLY A 138 14.80 8.53 -19.35
CA GLY A 138 14.57 7.30 -20.14
C GLY A 138 14.60 6.02 -19.29
N LYS A 139 14.21 6.11 -18.03
CA LYS A 139 14.20 4.98 -17.06
C LYS A 139 12.80 4.70 -16.56
N ASN A 140 12.57 3.46 -16.14
CA ASN A 140 11.30 3.08 -15.54
C ASN A 140 11.05 3.88 -14.25
N PRO A 141 9.94 4.65 -14.18
CA PRO A 141 9.61 5.44 -13.00
C PRO A 141 9.07 4.59 -11.85
N PHE A 142 8.54 3.41 -12.13
CA PHE A 142 7.88 2.55 -11.15
C PHE A 142 8.76 1.37 -10.72
N HIS A 143 9.01 1.26 -9.42
CA HIS A 143 9.80 0.20 -8.82
C HIS A 143 8.98 -0.56 -7.77
N LEU A 144 8.64 -1.82 -8.05
CA LEU A 144 8.06 -2.73 -7.07
C LEU A 144 9.19 -3.30 -6.20
N ASP A 145 9.39 -2.72 -5.02
CA ASP A 145 10.47 -3.09 -4.09
C ASP A 145 10.18 -4.42 -3.36
N SER A 146 8.90 -4.77 -3.17
CA SER A 146 8.50 -6.02 -2.54
C SER A 146 8.78 -7.24 -3.44
N ARG A 147 9.44 -8.23 -2.84
CA ARG A 147 9.67 -9.55 -3.47
C ARG A 147 8.36 -10.32 -3.68
N GLU A 148 8.44 -11.46 -4.38
CA GLU A 148 7.32 -12.38 -4.49
C GLU A 148 6.90 -12.88 -3.10
N PRO A 149 5.60 -12.81 -2.75
CA PRO A 149 5.11 -13.26 -1.46
C PRO A 149 5.39 -14.74 -1.23
N LYS A 150 5.83 -15.07 -0.01
CA LYS A 150 6.10 -16.43 0.44
C LYS A 150 5.41 -16.75 1.77
N GLY A 151 4.82 -15.74 2.42
CA GLY A 151 4.13 -15.87 3.70
C GLY A 151 2.73 -16.47 3.56
N ASP A 152 2.21 -16.96 4.67
CA ASP A 152 0.84 -17.46 4.78
C ASP A 152 -0.12 -16.29 5.05
N PHE A 153 -0.90 -15.92 4.02
CA PHE A 153 -1.85 -14.81 4.08
C PHE A 153 -2.94 -15.04 5.13
N ARG A 154 -3.45 -16.26 5.24
CA ARG A 154 -4.50 -16.60 6.21
C ARG A 154 -3.98 -16.52 7.64
N LYS A 155 -2.77 -17.02 7.88
CA LYS A 155 -2.11 -16.92 9.18
C LYS A 155 -1.91 -15.47 9.60
N PHE A 156 -1.50 -14.60 8.66
CA PHE A 156 -1.38 -13.16 8.90
C PHE A 156 -2.73 -12.56 9.33
N LEU A 157 -3.81 -12.77 8.57
CA LEU A 157 -5.13 -12.26 8.92
C LEU A 157 -5.56 -12.71 10.33
N LEU A 158 -5.41 -13.99 10.65
CA LEU A 158 -5.83 -14.54 11.94
C LEU A 158 -4.89 -14.13 13.10
N GLY A 159 -3.76 -13.52 12.81
CA GLY A 159 -2.89 -12.83 13.78
C GLY A 159 -3.50 -11.55 14.35
N GLU A 160 -4.48 -10.97 13.66
CA GLU A 160 -5.17 -9.74 14.08
C GLU A 160 -6.59 -10.02 14.59
N VAL A 161 -6.96 -9.39 15.70
CA VAL A 161 -8.29 -9.59 16.33
C VAL A 161 -9.42 -9.14 15.40
N ARG A 162 -9.23 -8.08 14.60
CA ARG A 162 -10.24 -7.56 13.66
C ARG A 162 -10.68 -8.58 12.60
N TYR A 163 -9.85 -9.58 12.28
CA TYR A 163 -10.18 -10.69 11.39
C TYR A 163 -10.57 -11.95 12.16
N ALA A 164 -9.84 -12.30 13.23
CA ALA A 164 -10.15 -13.46 14.04
C ALA A 164 -11.53 -13.35 14.70
N SER A 165 -11.96 -12.14 15.09
CA SER A 165 -13.32 -11.91 15.61
C SER A 165 -14.39 -12.11 14.54
N LEU A 166 -14.11 -11.76 13.27
CA LEU A 166 -15.04 -12.04 12.18
C LEU A 166 -15.30 -13.53 12.05
N GLN A 167 -14.24 -14.34 12.06
CA GLN A 167 -14.36 -15.80 11.98
C GLN A 167 -15.17 -16.38 13.15
N LYS A 168 -15.02 -15.82 14.37
CA LYS A 168 -15.73 -16.27 15.56
C LYS A 168 -17.21 -15.86 15.56
N LEU A 169 -17.50 -14.63 15.15
CA LEU A 169 -18.85 -14.04 15.26
C LEU A 169 -19.71 -14.32 14.02
N PHE A 170 -19.10 -14.39 12.85
CA PHE A 170 -19.77 -14.55 11.55
C PHE A 170 -19.03 -15.59 10.68
N PRO A 171 -19.01 -16.87 11.11
CA PRO A 171 -18.18 -17.88 10.45
C PRO A 171 -18.56 -18.15 8.98
N GLN A 172 -19.83 -17.99 8.62
CA GLN A 172 -20.30 -18.21 7.24
C GLN A 172 -19.83 -17.09 6.29
N GLU A 173 -19.90 -15.84 6.76
CA GLU A 173 -19.44 -14.69 5.99
C GLU A 173 -17.91 -14.55 5.97
N ALA A 174 -17.26 -15.01 7.03
CA ALA A 174 -15.83 -14.85 7.24
C ALA A 174 -15.02 -15.53 6.13
N GLU A 175 -15.35 -16.76 5.75
CA GLU A 175 -14.59 -17.49 4.75
C GLU A 175 -14.62 -16.79 3.39
N ALA A 176 -15.80 -16.42 2.92
CA ALA A 176 -15.96 -15.70 1.65
C ALA A 176 -15.27 -14.33 1.66
N LEU A 177 -15.29 -13.63 2.80
CA LEU A 177 -14.62 -12.34 2.95
C LEU A 177 -13.09 -12.47 3.04
N PHE A 178 -12.56 -13.52 3.64
CA PHE A 178 -11.13 -13.78 3.68
C PHE A 178 -10.59 -14.14 2.29
N GLU A 179 -11.29 -15.01 1.55
CA GLU A 179 -10.96 -15.31 0.15
C GLU A 179 -10.97 -14.03 -0.71
N LYS A 180 -12.00 -13.19 -0.52
CA LYS A 180 -12.08 -11.90 -1.20
C LYS A 180 -10.90 -11.01 -0.87
N THR A 181 -10.51 -10.91 0.41
CA THR A 181 -9.39 -10.07 0.85
C THR A 181 -8.07 -10.53 0.24
N GLU A 182 -7.84 -11.83 0.20
CA GLU A 182 -6.64 -12.40 -0.43
C GLU A 182 -6.65 -12.18 -1.94
N LYS A 183 -7.78 -12.39 -2.61
CA LYS A 183 -7.94 -12.11 -4.04
C LYS A 183 -7.71 -10.62 -4.36
N ASP A 184 -8.25 -9.72 -3.54
CA ASP A 184 -8.07 -8.27 -3.71
C ASP A 184 -6.59 -7.87 -3.53
N ALA A 185 -5.88 -8.45 -2.56
CA ALA A 185 -4.45 -8.22 -2.34
C ALA A 185 -3.58 -8.74 -3.50
N ARG A 186 -3.84 -9.95 -3.97
CA ARG A 186 -3.17 -10.53 -5.14
C ARG A 186 -3.41 -9.71 -6.41
N ALA A 187 -4.65 -9.29 -6.65
CA ALA A 187 -4.99 -8.46 -7.81
C ALA A 187 -4.29 -7.09 -7.76
N ARG A 188 -4.22 -6.47 -6.59
CA ARG A 188 -3.48 -5.21 -6.38
C ARG A 188 -2.00 -5.39 -6.68
N ARG A 189 -1.35 -6.41 -6.12
CA ARG A 189 0.06 -6.71 -6.42
C ARG A 189 0.29 -6.96 -7.90
N GLN A 190 -0.57 -7.73 -8.55
CA GLN A 190 -0.46 -7.97 -9.99
C GLN A 190 -0.61 -6.69 -10.83
N SER A 191 -1.40 -5.71 -10.38
CA SER A 191 -1.47 -4.41 -11.07
C SER A 191 -0.13 -3.68 -10.98
N TYR A 192 0.56 -3.74 -9.85
CA TYR A 192 1.91 -3.17 -9.70
C TYR A 192 2.94 -3.87 -10.58
N VAL A 193 2.91 -5.21 -10.63
CA VAL A 193 3.79 -5.99 -11.52
C VAL A 193 3.55 -5.63 -13.00
N ARG A 194 2.29 -5.49 -13.41
CA ARG A 194 1.96 -5.08 -14.79
C ARG A 194 2.45 -3.67 -15.09
N MET A 195 2.28 -2.73 -14.16
CA MET A 195 2.74 -1.35 -14.32
C MET A 195 4.25 -1.29 -14.49
N GLN A 196 5.02 -1.98 -13.65
CA GLN A 196 6.47 -2.05 -13.80
C GLN A 196 6.88 -2.61 -15.17
N LYS A 197 6.28 -3.71 -15.59
CA LYS A 197 6.56 -4.32 -16.89
C LYS A 197 6.16 -3.44 -18.07
N SER A 198 5.06 -2.71 -17.97
CA SER A 198 4.62 -1.78 -19.02
C SER A 198 5.65 -0.67 -19.24
N PHE A 199 6.14 -0.06 -18.17
CA PHE A 199 7.21 0.93 -18.27
C PHE A 199 8.55 0.35 -18.75
N ASP A 200 8.91 -0.88 -18.34
CA ASP A 200 10.12 -1.54 -18.85
C ASP A 200 10.06 -1.73 -20.36
N LEU A 201 8.92 -2.14 -20.91
CA LEU A 201 8.74 -2.29 -22.37
C LEU A 201 8.78 -0.95 -23.08
N GLU A 202 8.11 0.07 -22.58
CA GLU A 202 8.09 1.41 -23.13
C GLU A 202 9.51 2.00 -23.21
N MET A 203 10.32 1.84 -22.16
CA MET A 203 11.70 2.29 -22.15
C MET A 203 12.60 1.53 -23.16
N GLN A 204 12.39 0.23 -23.32
CA GLN A 204 13.10 -0.57 -24.33
C GLN A 204 12.76 -0.12 -25.75
N GLU A 205 11.51 0.17 -26.06
CA GLU A 205 11.06 0.67 -27.35
C GLU A 205 11.68 2.04 -27.65
N HIS A 206 11.74 2.95 -26.68
CA HIS A 206 12.38 4.26 -26.85
C HIS A 206 13.88 4.15 -27.09
N GLN A 207 14.59 3.25 -26.40
CA GLN A 207 16.02 3.02 -26.63
C GLN A 207 16.28 2.45 -28.03
N ALA A 208 15.52 1.46 -28.46
CA ALA A 208 15.65 0.87 -29.78
C ALA A 208 15.37 1.89 -30.91
N ALA A 209 14.39 2.78 -30.71
CA ALA A 209 14.09 3.85 -31.65
C ALA A 209 15.20 4.94 -31.71
N ALA A 210 15.91 5.17 -30.61
CA ALA A 210 17.03 6.12 -30.56
C ALA A 210 18.29 5.57 -31.25
N GLU A 211 18.55 4.27 -31.18
CA GLU A 211 19.68 3.59 -31.83
C GLU A 211 19.52 3.47 -33.35
N GLN A 212 18.31 3.63 -33.89
CA GLN A 212 18.01 3.56 -35.33
C GLN A 212 18.09 4.94 -36.04
N ARG A 213 18.38 6.00 -35.31
CA ARG A 213 18.52 7.38 -35.83
C ARG A 213 19.98 7.81 -35.91
#